data_ed131962d48420553133521cb45ce6f4
#
_entry.id   ed131962d48420553133521cb45ce6f4
#
_cell.length_a   1.000
_cell.length_b   1.000
_cell.length_c   1.000
_cell.angle_alpha   90.00
_cell.angle_beta   90.00
_cell.angle_gamma   90.00
#
_symmetry.space_group_name_H-M   'P 1'
#
loop_
_entity.id
_entity.type
_entity.pdbx_description
1 polymer ?
#
loop_
_entity_poly.entity_id
_entity_poly.type
_entity_poly.pdbx_seq_one_letter_code
_entity_poly.pdbx_strand_id
1 'polypeptide(L)'
;MTAQKITQHPTARHPLAGKSMSGAEMIIQVLADEGVDTIFGYSGGAILPTYDAIFRYHAAHDGRQIRLIVPANEQGAGFMAAGYARSSGKVGVFLVTSGPGATNSVTPIRDCMADSIPVVLICGQVPRHAIGTDAFQEAPVFNIMSACAKHVFLVHNPEELEATVRTAFDMARSARPGPVVVDVPKDVQNWTGVFKGEGLLHFRGYEARMQALKAARVPEEKCAAFFDQLGKSERPLIYAGGGVINSDASGELRSFAGTFRIPVVTTLLGIGAMDTTHEMSLHMLGMHGMAYANYAVEDCDFLIAVGSRFDDRVAGKVHEFAPRARFVAHIDIDAAEIGKVKNVTWSFVGDARTGLGDLLAAGRKSFKKDFSQWVAYVQQLKKKHARNYDRESRLIQPQYVIECLNEITRGEAIVTSGVGQHQMWAAQYFDFKHPRTWLTSGSMGTMGFGLPAAIGAQVACPDRLVIDVDGDGSLRMNLGELETVTTYNLPVKVLLLNNLGDGMVRQWQKMYFNNRFSGTDKSLHSKDFVKAAEADGFLFAARLTENEKVQEVLREFVEFKGPAFLEIMIDQDACVYPMVGPGMGYKDMVTGDFIRSRDSETCRPGDEVDMTKVPDLF
;
A
#
# COMPACT_ATOMS: atom_id res chain seq x y z
N MET A 1 -0.57 1.71 -22.22
CA MET A 1 -0.94 3.14 -22.12
C MET A 1 0.33 3.94 -21.95
N THR A 2 0.54 4.91 -22.81
CA THR A 2 1.77 5.70 -22.93
C THR A 2 2.03 6.52 -21.68
N ALA A 3 3.23 6.39 -21.12
CA ALA A 3 3.73 7.23 -20.05
C ALA A 3 3.57 8.71 -20.43
N GLN A 4 2.72 9.44 -19.69
CA GLN A 4 2.70 10.89 -19.80
C GLN A 4 4.07 11.41 -19.36
N LYS A 5 4.76 12.02 -20.31
CA LYS A 5 5.98 12.79 -20.07
C LYS A 5 5.72 13.77 -18.93
N ILE A 6 6.54 13.69 -17.88
CA ILE A 6 6.66 14.74 -16.87
C ILE A 6 6.96 16.01 -17.64
N THR A 7 6.00 16.91 -17.67
CA THR A 7 6.10 18.20 -18.34
C THR A 7 7.26 18.98 -17.72
N GLN A 8 8.28 19.23 -18.53
CA GLN A 8 9.18 20.38 -18.30
C GLN A 8 8.27 21.61 -18.16
N HIS A 9 8.52 22.45 -17.14
CA HIS A 9 7.79 23.69 -16.95
C HIS A 9 7.80 24.47 -18.27
N PRO A 10 6.64 24.86 -18.81
CA PRO A 10 6.60 25.62 -20.04
C PRO A 10 7.23 27.00 -19.80
N THR A 11 8.05 27.44 -20.74
CA THR A 11 8.61 28.79 -20.82
C THR A 11 7.54 29.89 -21.00
N ALA A 12 6.28 29.54 -21.09
CA ALA A 12 5.15 30.46 -21.19
C ALA A 12 4.58 30.75 -19.80
N ARG A 13 4.42 32.03 -19.49
CA ARG A 13 3.80 32.55 -18.25
C ARG A 13 2.39 31.94 -18.09
N HIS A 14 2.05 31.49 -16.86
CA HIS A 14 0.74 30.93 -16.57
C HIS A 14 -0.40 31.89 -16.99
N PRO A 15 -1.49 31.40 -17.64
CA PRO A 15 -2.55 32.27 -18.16
C PRO A 15 -3.22 33.19 -17.11
N LEU A 16 -3.23 32.76 -15.85
CA LEU A 16 -3.79 33.52 -14.74
C LEU A 16 -2.75 34.31 -13.94
N ALA A 17 -1.46 34.27 -14.33
CA ALA A 17 -0.42 35.00 -13.64
C ALA A 17 -0.68 36.53 -13.71
N GLY A 18 -0.62 37.18 -12.56
CA GLY A 18 -0.94 38.59 -12.41
C GLY A 18 -2.41 38.88 -12.04
N LYS A 19 -3.29 37.88 -12.02
CA LYS A 19 -4.66 38.04 -11.54
C LYS A 19 -4.72 38.10 -10.02
N SER A 20 -5.64 38.94 -9.48
CA SER A 20 -5.97 38.96 -8.06
C SER A 20 -6.89 37.78 -7.74
N MET A 21 -6.52 37.00 -6.72
CA MET A 21 -7.26 35.80 -6.25
C MET A 21 -7.25 35.75 -4.72
N SER A 22 -8.28 35.16 -4.13
CA SER A 22 -8.22 34.77 -2.71
C SER A 22 -7.25 33.60 -2.50
N GLY A 23 -6.74 33.41 -1.28
CA GLY A 23 -5.88 32.28 -0.96
C GLY A 23 -6.57 30.95 -1.25
N ALA A 24 -7.88 30.84 -0.98
CA ALA A 24 -8.68 29.67 -1.30
C ALA A 24 -8.72 29.36 -2.81
N GLU A 25 -8.91 30.40 -3.66
CA GLU A 25 -8.86 30.24 -5.13
C GLU A 25 -7.47 29.85 -5.61
N MET A 26 -6.40 30.40 -4.99
CA MET A 26 -5.03 29.99 -5.31
C MET A 26 -4.78 28.52 -5.00
N ILE A 27 -5.27 28.01 -3.86
CA ILE A 27 -5.18 26.58 -3.51
C ILE A 27 -5.82 25.73 -4.62
N ILE A 28 -7.07 26.00 -4.98
CA ILE A 28 -7.80 25.20 -5.97
C ILE A 28 -7.14 25.31 -7.35
N GLN A 29 -6.64 26.49 -7.74
CA GLN A 29 -5.92 26.65 -9.00
C GLN A 29 -4.63 25.84 -9.02
N VAL A 30 -3.85 25.83 -7.95
CA VAL A 30 -2.63 25.00 -7.85
C VAL A 30 -2.97 23.51 -7.92
N LEU A 31 -4.05 23.06 -7.24
CA LEU A 31 -4.49 21.68 -7.38
C LEU A 31 -4.80 21.31 -8.84
N ALA A 32 -5.49 22.20 -9.56
CA ALA A 32 -5.77 22.02 -10.99
C ALA A 32 -4.49 21.97 -11.85
N ASP A 33 -3.51 22.85 -11.56
CA ASP A 33 -2.22 22.89 -12.25
C ASP A 33 -1.41 21.61 -12.01
N GLU A 34 -1.47 21.03 -10.81
CA GLU A 34 -0.85 19.75 -10.46
C GLU A 34 -1.60 18.52 -11.02
N GLY A 35 -2.69 18.75 -11.76
CA GLY A 35 -3.46 17.70 -12.43
C GLY A 35 -4.38 16.92 -11.49
N VAL A 36 -4.78 17.52 -10.37
CA VAL A 36 -5.76 16.95 -9.45
C VAL A 36 -7.13 16.96 -10.11
N ASP A 37 -7.72 15.81 -10.27
CA ASP A 37 -9.06 15.60 -10.82
C ASP A 37 -10.08 15.23 -9.74
N THR A 38 -9.61 14.83 -8.56
CA THR A 38 -10.44 14.40 -7.44
C THR A 38 -9.85 14.83 -6.10
N ILE A 39 -10.72 15.34 -5.23
CA ILE A 39 -10.44 15.67 -3.84
C ILE A 39 -11.36 14.83 -2.96
N PHE A 40 -10.80 14.21 -1.94
CA PHE A 40 -11.56 13.60 -0.86
C PHE A 40 -11.58 14.56 0.32
N GLY A 41 -12.69 14.64 1.07
CA GLY A 41 -12.62 15.54 2.22
C GLY A 41 -13.94 15.77 2.92
N TYR A 42 -13.82 16.13 4.19
CA TYR A 42 -14.93 16.47 5.06
C TYR A 42 -14.86 17.95 5.46
N SER A 43 -15.95 18.67 5.25
CA SER A 43 -15.98 20.12 5.45
C SER A 43 -16.04 20.51 6.94
N GLY A 44 -15.74 21.78 7.22
CA GLY A 44 -15.87 22.38 8.55
C GLY A 44 -15.47 23.84 8.52
N GLY A 45 -15.72 24.55 9.60
CA GLY A 45 -15.64 26.02 9.67
C GLY A 45 -14.32 26.63 9.19
N ALA A 46 -13.19 25.98 9.47
CA ALA A 46 -11.87 26.52 9.15
C ALA A 46 -11.45 26.32 7.69
N ILE A 47 -12.08 25.36 6.95
CA ILE A 47 -11.74 25.06 5.55
C ILE A 47 -12.82 25.53 4.55
N LEU A 48 -13.94 26.06 5.03
CA LEU A 48 -15.06 26.49 4.18
C LEU A 48 -14.66 27.42 3.01
N PRO A 49 -13.74 28.39 3.16
CA PRO A 49 -13.36 29.21 2.02
C PRO A 49 -12.79 28.42 0.85
N THR A 50 -12.01 27.36 1.14
CA THR A 50 -11.44 26.48 0.12
C THR A 50 -12.51 25.58 -0.51
N TYR A 51 -13.48 25.07 0.26
CA TYR A 51 -14.62 24.34 -0.28
C TYR A 51 -15.48 25.19 -1.22
N ASP A 52 -15.78 26.43 -0.84
CA ASP A 52 -16.50 27.38 -1.70
C ASP A 52 -15.72 27.67 -3.00
N ALA A 53 -14.39 27.77 -2.91
CA ALA A 53 -13.56 28.00 -4.08
C ALA A 53 -13.62 26.85 -5.12
N ILE A 54 -13.93 25.60 -4.73
CA ILE A 54 -14.18 24.48 -5.66
C ILE A 54 -15.37 24.81 -6.56
N PHE A 55 -16.49 25.26 -6.00
CA PHE A 55 -17.67 25.64 -6.78
C PHE A 55 -17.41 26.83 -7.70
N ARG A 56 -16.68 27.84 -7.21
CA ARG A 56 -16.30 28.99 -8.03
C ARG A 56 -15.37 28.59 -9.18
N TYR A 57 -14.46 27.66 -8.95
CA TYR A 57 -13.60 27.11 -9.99
C TYR A 57 -14.42 26.40 -11.07
N HIS A 58 -15.41 25.55 -10.70
CA HIS A 58 -16.28 24.89 -11.65
C HIS A 58 -17.08 25.88 -12.49
N ALA A 59 -17.63 26.93 -11.89
CA ALA A 59 -18.38 27.97 -12.59
C ALA A 59 -17.54 28.78 -13.58
N ALA A 60 -16.23 28.92 -13.32
CA ALA A 60 -15.31 29.68 -14.18
C ALA A 60 -14.68 28.85 -15.32
N HIS A 61 -14.77 27.52 -15.27
CA HIS A 61 -14.07 26.61 -16.19
C HIS A 61 -15.02 25.54 -16.75
N ASP A 62 -15.79 25.91 -17.78
CA ASP A 62 -16.67 24.97 -18.49
C ASP A 62 -15.90 23.70 -18.90
N GLY A 63 -16.37 22.53 -18.38
CA GLY A 63 -15.85 21.21 -18.72
C GLY A 63 -14.63 20.71 -17.92
N ARG A 64 -14.02 21.51 -17.05
CA ARG A 64 -13.01 21.06 -16.07
C ARG A 64 -13.60 21.05 -14.66
N GLN A 65 -13.96 19.87 -14.18
CA GLN A 65 -14.45 19.70 -12.81
C GLN A 65 -13.40 18.95 -11.98
N ILE A 66 -13.10 19.47 -10.79
CA ILE A 66 -12.41 18.75 -9.74
C ILE A 66 -13.50 18.04 -8.93
N ARG A 67 -13.54 16.72 -9.02
CA ARG A 67 -14.54 15.92 -8.31
C ARG A 67 -14.32 16.01 -6.81
N LEU A 68 -15.36 16.28 -6.04
CA LEU A 68 -15.33 16.23 -4.57
C LEU A 68 -16.09 15.00 -4.09
N ILE A 69 -15.41 14.13 -3.35
CA ILE A 69 -15.98 12.96 -2.68
C ILE A 69 -15.98 13.24 -1.17
N VAL A 70 -17.17 13.24 -0.58
CA VAL A 70 -17.35 13.47 0.86
C VAL A 70 -17.52 12.13 1.56
N PRO A 71 -16.55 11.72 2.41
CA PRO A 71 -16.60 10.47 3.17
C PRO A 71 -17.48 10.57 4.42
N ALA A 72 -17.65 9.47 5.13
CA ALA A 72 -18.30 9.46 6.43
C ALA A 72 -17.46 10.17 7.52
N ASN A 73 -16.12 10.13 7.38
CA ASN A 73 -15.20 10.83 8.29
C ASN A 73 -13.84 11.11 7.63
N GLU A 74 -13.00 11.91 8.28
CA GLU A 74 -11.71 12.35 7.73
C GLU A 74 -10.67 11.22 7.62
N GLN A 75 -10.77 10.19 8.46
CA GLN A 75 -9.91 9.00 8.33
C GLN A 75 -10.22 8.28 7.02
N GLY A 76 -11.51 8.13 6.69
CA GLY A 76 -11.97 7.60 5.41
C GLY A 76 -11.43 8.42 4.23
N ALA A 77 -11.49 9.77 4.31
CA ALA A 77 -10.93 10.65 3.29
C ALA A 77 -9.46 10.37 3.02
N GLY A 78 -8.66 10.24 4.07
CA GLY A 78 -7.23 9.96 3.97
C GLY A 78 -6.94 8.60 3.33
N PHE A 79 -7.70 7.55 3.68
CA PHE A 79 -7.55 6.23 3.05
C PHE A 79 -8.08 6.18 1.62
N MET A 80 -9.10 6.96 1.27
CA MET A 80 -9.53 7.14 -0.12
C MET A 80 -8.42 7.78 -0.95
N ALA A 81 -7.79 8.86 -0.43
CA ALA A 81 -6.64 9.49 -1.08
C ALA A 81 -5.46 8.51 -1.23
N ALA A 82 -5.21 7.66 -0.22
CA ALA A 82 -4.20 6.61 -0.29
C ALA A 82 -4.53 5.55 -1.35
N GLY A 83 -5.77 5.08 -1.42
CA GLY A 83 -6.25 4.13 -2.43
C GLY A 83 -6.14 4.69 -3.85
N TYR A 84 -6.53 5.96 -4.03
CA TYR A 84 -6.34 6.69 -5.27
C TYR A 84 -4.87 6.76 -5.70
N ALA A 85 -3.98 7.13 -4.77
CA ALA A 85 -2.55 7.24 -5.07
C ALA A 85 -1.92 5.88 -5.41
N ARG A 86 -2.25 4.82 -4.66
CA ARG A 86 -1.71 3.47 -4.87
C ARG A 86 -2.13 2.89 -6.23
N SER A 87 -3.40 3.09 -6.63
CA SER A 87 -3.93 2.54 -7.89
C SER A 87 -3.53 3.35 -9.13
N SER A 88 -3.50 4.69 -9.03
CA SER A 88 -3.21 5.57 -10.16
C SER A 88 -1.73 5.93 -10.33
N GLY A 89 -0.92 5.87 -9.26
CA GLY A 89 0.44 6.42 -9.23
C GLY A 89 0.52 7.95 -9.14
N LYS A 90 -0.63 8.64 -9.03
CA LYS A 90 -0.72 10.09 -8.82
C LYS A 90 -0.66 10.44 -7.34
N VAL A 91 -0.49 11.73 -7.02
CA VAL A 91 -0.62 12.23 -5.64
C VAL A 91 -2.09 12.23 -5.24
N GLY A 92 -2.42 11.56 -4.12
CA GLY A 92 -3.75 11.62 -3.53
C GLY A 92 -3.95 12.94 -2.77
N VAL A 93 -5.15 13.51 -2.82
CA VAL A 93 -5.43 14.81 -2.16
C VAL A 93 -6.67 14.69 -1.28
N PHE A 94 -6.55 15.17 -0.05
CA PHE A 94 -7.73 15.31 0.81
C PHE A 94 -7.71 16.60 1.61
N LEU A 95 -8.91 17.13 1.89
CA LEU A 95 -9.15 18.40 2.57
C LEU A 95 -9.93 18.15 3.85
N VAL A 96 -9.46 18.71 4.96
CA VAL A 96 -10.13 18.60 6.27
C VAL A 96 -10.14 19.94 7.01
N THR A 97 -11.02 20.06 7.99
CA THR A 97 -11.06 21.22 8.88
C THR A 97 -10.00 21.13 9.99
N SER A 98 -9.91 22.15 10.83
CA SER A 98 -9.09 22.18 12.04
C SER A 98 -9.59 21.22 13.12
N GLY A 99 -8.86 21.15 14.23
CA GLY A 99 -9.25 20.37 15.40
C GLY A 99 -9.47 18.88 15.10
N PRO A 100 -10.71 18.38 15.26
CA PRO A 100 -11.02 16.97 15.04
C PRO A 100 -10.75 16.52 13.59
N GLY A 101 -10.92 17.39 12.60
CA GLY A 101 -10.61 17.06 11.21
C GLY A 101 -9.13 16.73 11.02
N ALA A 102 -8.25 17.54 11.59
CA ALA A 102 -6.81 17.29 11.60
C ALA A 102 -6.45 16.03 12.37
N THR A 103 -6.98 15.85 13.60
CA THR A 103 -6.61 14.73 14.46
C THR A 103 -7.12 13.38 13.93
N ASN A 104 -8.31 13.32 13.30
CA ASN A 104 -8.80 12.14 12.61
C ASN A 104 -7.95 11.74 11.38
N SER A 105 -7.15 12.67 10.87
CA SER A 105 -6.26 12.44 9.72
C SER A 105 -4.89 11.83 10.10
N VAL A 106 -4.56 11.72 11.38
CA VAL A 106 -3.25 11.24 11.85
C VAL A 106 -2.96 9.82 11.36
N THR A 107 -3.88 8.90 11.54
CA THR A 107 -3.71 7.50 11.15
C THR A 107 -3.44 7.33 9.65
N PRO A 108 -4.26 7.87 8.72
CA PRO A 108 -3.97 7.73 7.29
C PRO A 108 -2.67 8.43 6.86
N ILE A 109 -2.31 9.56 7.45
CA ILE A 109 -1.03 10.23 7.18
C ILE A 109 0.13 9.33 7.62
N ARG A 110 0.07 8.74 8.82
CA ARG A 110 1.13 7.83 9.29
C ARG A 110 1.21 6.55 8.47
N ASP A 111 0.08 6.01 8.03
CA ASP A 111 0.00 4.86 7.13
C ASP A 111 0.70 5.16 5.78
N CYS A 112 0.36 6.29 5.16
CA CYS A 112 0.99 6.74 3.92
C CYS A 112 2.50 6.95 4.08
N MET A 113 2.96 7.48 5.23
CA MET A 113 4.39 7.65 5.50
C MET A 113 5.11 6.32 5.62
N ALA A 114 4.52 5.37 6.32
CA ALA A 114 5.10 4.04 6.54
C ALA A 114 5.24 3.26 5.22
N ASP A 115 4.24 3.37 4.34
CA ASP A 115 4.18 2.66 3.07
C ASP A 115 4.73 3.46 1.87
N SER A 116 5.24 4.68 2.11
CA SER A 116 5.82 5.55 1.07
C SER A 116 4.81 5.93 -0.01
N ILE A 117 3.61 6.37 0.39
CA ILE A 117 2.52 6.75 -0.52
C ILE A 117 2.42 8.28 -0.61
N PRO A 118 2.46 8.86 -1.82
CA PRO A 118 2.38 10.31 -2.00
C PRO A 118 0.95 10.80 -1.80
N VAL A 119 0.74 11.58 -0.74
CA VAL A 119 -0.55 12.21 -0.43
C VAL A 119 -0.30 13.65 0.03
N VAL A 120 -1.16 14.57 -0.36
CA VAL A 120 -1.18 15.95 0.15
C VAL A 120 -2.47 16.15 0.94
N LEU A 121 -2.30 16.45 2.23
CA LEU A 121 -3.38 16.91 3.09
C LEU A 121 -3.36 18.43 3.15
N ILE A 122 -4.47 19.06 2.81
CA ILE A 122 -4.71 20.49 3.09
C ILE A 122 -5.66 20.57 4.27
N CYS A 123 -5.14 21.08 5.39
CA CYS A 123 -5.87 21.21 6.63
C CYS A 123 -6.21 22.69 6.86
N GLY A 124 -7.47 22.99 7.17
CA GLY A 124 -7.83 24.31 7.64
C GLY A 124 -7.35 24.51 9.08
N GLN A 125 -6.95 25.73 9.43
CA GLN A 125 -6.54 26.11 10.78
C GLN A 125 -7.33 27.33 11.25
N VAL A 126 -7.41 27.52 12.56
CA VAL A 126 -7.94 28.75 13.14
C VAL A 126 -7.15 29.96 12.60
N PRO A 127 -7.72 31.19 12.57
CA PRO A 127 -7.00 32.35 12.09
C PRO A 127 -5.67 32.55 12.83
N ARG A 128 -4.63 33.10 12.16
CA ARG A 128 -3.27 33.24 12.70
C ARG A 128 -3.21 33.90 14.09
N HIS A 129 -4.07 34.88 14.35
CA HIS A 129 -4.12 35.57 15.65
C HIS A 129 -4.71 34.72 16.77
N ALA A 130 -5.41 33.64 16.45
CA ALA A 130 -6.03 32.72 17.41
C ALA A 130 -5.17 31.48 17.68
N ILE A 131 -4.11 31.25 16.91
CA ILE A 131 -3.20 30.11 17.14
C ILE A 131 -2.49 30.26 18.48
N GLY A 132 -2.57 29.22 19.34
CA GLY A 132 -1.97 29.22 20.68
C GLY A 132 -2.85 29.84 21.76
N THR A 133 -4.12 30.11 21.49
CA THR A 133 -5.07 30.68 22.44
C THR A 133 -6.12 29.68 22.96
N ASP A 134 -6.01 28.41 22.61
CA ASP A 134 -7.03 27.36 22.85
C ASP A 134 -8.39 27.73 22.22
N ALA A 135 -8.34 28.30 21.03
CA ALA A 135 -9.54 28.69 20.28
C ALA A 135 -10.38 27.44 19.92
N PHE A 136 -11.68 27.65 19.70
CA PHE A 136 -12.59 26.56 19.33
C PHE A 136 -12.09 25.80 18.10
N GLN A 137 -11.96 24.48 18.24
CA GLN A 137 -11.40 23.58 17.22
C GLN A 137 -9.95 23.88 16.83
N GLU A 138 -9.17 24.51 17.68
CA GLU A 138 -7.73 24.57 17.50
C GLU A 138 -7.09 23.21 17.81
N ALA A 139 -6.10 22.83 17.03
CA ALA A 139 -5.17 21.74 17.36
C ALA A 139 -3.75 22.12 16.92
N PRO A 140 -2.72 21.69 17.63
CA PRO A 140 -1.33 21.95 17.25
C PRO A 140 -0.91 21.03 16.08
N VAL A 141 -1.53 21.23 14.90
CA VAL A 141 -1.43 20.36 13.72
C VAL A 141 0.03 20.16 13.32
N PHE A 142 0.83 21.23 13.28
CA PHE A 142 2.25 21.15 12.96
C PHE A 142 2.99 20.16 13.87
N ASN A 143 2.78 20.22 15.18
CA ASN A 143 3.46 19.36 16.13
C ASN A 143 3.01 17.89 16.01
N ILE A 144 1.70 17.67 15.89
CA ILE A 144 1.10 16.32 15.75
C ILE A 144 1.59 15.66 14.47
N MET A 145 1.48 16.35 13.34
CA MET A 145 1.76 15.80 12.02
C MET A 145 3.25 15.71 11.71
N SER A 146 4.11 16.49 12.37
CA SER A 146 5.58 16.40 12.19
C SER A 146 6.14 15.04 12.55
N ALA A 147 5.51 14.30 13.47
CA ALA A 147 5.89 12.94 13.82
C ALA A 147 5.34 11.86 12.84
N CYS A 148 4.37 12.22 12.00
CA CYS A 148 3.60 11.30 11.18
C CYS A 148 3.82 11.46 9.67
N ALA A 149 4.14 12.67 9.22
CA ALA A 149 4.25 13.04 7.81
C ALA A 149 5.70 13.15 7.35
N LYS A 150 5.90 13.15 6.03
CA LYS A 150 7.20 13.43 5.40
C LYS A 150 7.61 14.90 5.60
N HIS A 151 6.64 15.81 5.52
CA HIS A 151 6.83 17.23 5.82
C HIS A 151 5.50 17.89 6.21
N VAL A 152 5.60 18.97 6.99
CA VAL A 152 4.44 19.75 7.42
C VAL A 152 4.74 21.23 7.21
N PHE A 153 3.82 21.93 6.58
CA PHE A 153 3.85 23.38 6.44
C PHE A 153 2.74 24.02 7.28
N LEU A 154 3.06 25.04 8.05
CA LEU A 154 2.09 25.97 8.60
C LEU A 154 2.24 27.31 7.85
N VAL A 155 1.24 27.73 7.12
CA VAL A 155 1.30 28.89 6.24
C VAL A 155 1.09 30.18 7.05
N HIS A 156 2.17 30.77 7.55
CA HIS A 156 2.13 32.08 8.24
C HIS A 156 2.08 33.27 7.29
N ASN A 157 2.84 33.21 6.19
CA ASN A 157 2.88 34.25 5.20
C ASN A 157 1.95 33.91 4.02
N PRO A 158 0.85 34.66 3.82
CA PRO A 158 -0.09 34.35 2.73
C PRO A 158 0.52 34.53 1.34
N GLU A 159 1.57 35.34 1.15
CA GLU A 159 2.27 35.48 -0.13
C GLU A 159 3.06 34.24 -0.56
N GLU A 160 3.31 33.33 0.38
CA GLU A 160 3.98 32.03 0.14
C GLU A 160 3.01 30.88 -0.09
N LEU A 161 1.69 31.08 0.07
CA LEU A 161 0.68 30.04 0.01
C LEU A 161 0.77 29.21 -1.29
N GLU A 162 0.80 29.89 -2.43
CA GLU A 162 0.89 29.24 -3.75
C GLU A 162 2.15 28.36 -3.85
N ALA A 163 3.31 28.94 -3.55
CA ALA A 163 4.60 28.23 -3.59
C ALA A 163 4.62 27.07 -2.58
N THR A 164 3.99 27.22 -1.41
CA THR A 164 3.88 26.19 -0.38
C THR A 164 3.11 24.97 -0.91
N VAL A 165 1.93 25.21 -1.51
CA VAL A 165 1.11 24.10 -2.04
C VAL A 165 1.84 23.37 -3.19
N ARG A 166 2.46 24.10 -4.13
CA ARG A 166 3.28 23.49 -5.20
C ARG A 166 4.45 22.68 -4.63
N THR A 167 5.13 23.21 -3.62
CA THR A 167 6.23 22.51 -2.94
C THR A 167 5.76 21.25 -2.23
N ALA A 168 4.56 21.26 -1.64
CA ALA A 168 3.98 20.08 -1.02
C ALA A 168 3.82 18.92 -2.02
N PHE A 169 3.34 19.21 -3.24
CA PHE A 169 3.25 18.19 -4.31
C PHE A 169 4.62 17.70 -4.76
N ASP A 170 5.58 18.60 -4.98
CA ASP A 170 6.95 18.22 -5.35
C ASP A 170 7.57 17.31 -4.27
N MET A 171 7.45 17.69 -3.01
CA MET A 171 7.97 16.90 -1.89
C MET A 171 7.25 15.55 -1.75
N ALA A 172 5.93 15.51 -1.93
CA ALA A 172 5.17 14.26 -1.78
C ALA A 172 5.66 13.17 -2.76
N ARG A 173 5.97 13.54 -3.99
CA ARG A 173 6.38 12.59 -5.06
C ARG A 173 7.90 12.43 -5.21
N SER A 174 8.72 13.32 -4.64
CA SER A 174 10.18 13.31 -4.85
C SER A 174 10.90 12.32 -3.94
N ALA A 175 12.03 11.76 -4.39
CA ALA A 175 12.83 10.78 -3.65
C ALA A 175 11.96 9.61 -3.15
N ARG A 176 12.07 9.21 -1.88
CA ARG A 176 11.10 8.30 -1.27
C ARG A 176 9.75 9.02 -1.13
N PRO A 177 8.67 8.61 -1.83
CA PRO A 177 7.37 9.26 -1.73
C PRO A 177 6.81 9.24 -0.30
N GLY A 178 5.91 10.17 -0.01
CA GLY A 178 5.26 10.20 1.31
C GLY A 178 4.29 11.37 1.45
N PRO A 179 3.51 11.39 2.54
CA PRO A 179 2.50 12.41 2.76
C PRO A 179 3.11 13.75 3.18
N VAL A 180 2.53 14.82 2.66
CA VAL A 180 2.86 16.20 3.06
C VAL A 180 1.59 16.90 3.53
N VAL A 181 1.69 17.61 4.64
CA VAL A 181 0.57 18.34 5.25
C VAL A 181 0.78 19.84 5.07
N VAL A 182 -0.26 20.53 4.60
CA VAL A 182 -0.30 22.00 4.49
C VAL A 182 -1.39 22.51 5.41
N ASP A 183 -1.01 23.10 6.53
CA ASP A 183 -1.89 23.66 7.53
C ASP A 183 -2.12 25.14 7.20
N VAL A 184 -3.37 25.50 6.82
CA VAL A 184 -3.70 26.80 6.23
C VAL A 184 -4.69 27.58 7.12
N PRO A 185 -4.25 28.62 7.82
CA PRO A 185 -5.13 29.47 8.62
C PRO A 185 -6.27 30.07 7.79
N LYS A 186 -7.46 30.19 8.41
CA LYS A 186 -8.66 30.69 7.75
C LYS A 186 -8.50 32.10 7.18
N ASP A 187 -7.79 32.98 7.85
CA ASP A 187 -7.51 34.33 7.38
C ASP A 187 -6.54 34.34 6.18
N VAL A 188 -5.65 33.36 6.06
CA VAL A 188 -4.81 33.15 4.87
C VAL A 188 -5.66 32.67 3.68
N GLN A 189 -6.65 31.80 3.88
CA GLN A 189 -7.57 31.38 2.82
C GLN A 189 -8.41 32.57 2.30
N ASN A 190 -8.79 33.50 3.20
CA ASN A 190 -9.57 34.67 2.86
C ASN A 190 -8.73 35.86 2.34
N TRP A 191 -7.40 35.82 2.54
CA TRP A 191 -6.50 36.85 2.03
C TRP A 191 -6.56 36.94 0.52
N THR A 192 -6.44 38.15 -0.05
CA THR A 192 -6.42 38.38 -1.49
C THR A 192 -5.05 38.88 -1.92
N GLY A 193 -4.46 38.21 -2.91
CA GLY A 193 -3.17 38.56 -3.48
C GLY A 193 -3.06 38.30 -4.95
N VAL A 194 -1.87 38.50 -5.51
CA VAL A 194 -1.58 38.27 -6.92
C VAL A 194 -1.10 36.85 -7.13
N PHE A 195 -1.80 36.10 -7.95
CA PHE A 195 -1.41 34.73 -8.37
C PHE A 195 -0.17 34.79 -9.27
N LYS A 196 0.88 34.06 -8.93
CA LYS A 196 2.15 34.04 -9.68
C LYS A 196 2.12 33.04 -10.83
N GLY A 197 1.44 31.92 -10.65
CA GLY A 197 1.33 30.81 -11.60
C GLY A 197 2.53 29.88 -11.62
N GLU A 198 3.53 30.12 -10.76
CA GLU A 198 4.76 29.36 -10.71
C GLU A 198 5.49 29.54 -9.36
N GLY A 199 6.57 28.77 -9.18
CA GLY A 199 7.47 28.92 -8.03
C GLY A 199 7.31 27.84 -6.98
N LEU A 200 8.43 27.50 -6.38
CA LEU A 200 8.55 26.59 -5.23
C LEU A 200 9.23 27.36 -4.08
N LEU A 201 8.99 26.91 -2.86
CA LEU A 201 9.77 27.40 -1.73
C LEU A 201 11.23 26.96 -1.85
N HIS A 202 12.13 27.83 -1.50
CA HIS A 202 13.56 27.53 -1.58
C HIS A 202 14.05 26.89 -0.26
N PHE A 203 14.51 25.63 -0.35
CA PHE A 203 15.20 24.93 0.72
C PHE A 203 16.64 24.67 0.35
N ARG A 204 17.57 25.10 1.22
CA ARG A 204 19.01 24.94 0.98
C ARG A 204 19.37 23.48 0.65
N GLY A 205 19.90 23.27 -0.54
CA GLY A 205 20.38 21.96 -0.99
C GLY A 205 19.31 20.96 -1.41
N TYR A 206 18.02 21.26 -1.25
CA TYR A 206 16.93 20.35 -1.64
C TYR A 206 16.91 20.12 -3.15
N GLU A 207 16.86 21.17 -3.94
CA GLU A 207 16.81 21.10 -5.40
C GLU A 207 18.02 20.34 -5.96
N ALA A 208 19.23 20.71 -5.53
CA ALA A 208 20.47 20.04 -5.97
C ALA A 208 20.43 18.53 -5.65
N ARG A 209 19.96 18.15 -4.46
CA ARG A 209 19.81 16.74 -4.08
C ARG A 209 18.77 16.02 -4.94
N MET A 210 17.62 16.64 -5.23
CA MET A 210 16.59 16.04 -6.09
C MET A 210 17.09 15.87 -7.52
N GLN A 211 17.82 16.84 -8.06
CA GLN A 211 18.45 16.74 -9.37
C GLN A 211 19.51 15.63 -9.41
N ALA A 212 20.34 15.51 -8.38
CA ALA A 212 21.34 14.45 -8.28
C ALA A 212 20.69 13.06 -8.26
N LEU A 213 19.59 12.87 -7.52
CA LEU A 213 18.85 11.60 -7.50
C LEU A 213 18.21 11.26 -8.85
N LYS A 214 17.63 12.25 -9.54
CA LYS A 214 17.05 12.08 -10.89
C LYS A 214 18.12 11.74 -11.93
N ALA A 215 19.32 12.29 -11.80
CA ALA A 215 20.45 12.08 -12.70
C ALA A 215 21.27 10.83 -12.36
N ALA A 216 21.01 10.18 -11.22
CA ALA A 216 21.80 9.04 -10.75
C ALA A 216 21.76 7.87 -11.76
N ARG A 217 22.94 7.35 -12.11
CA ARG A 217 23.14 6.18 -12.95
C ARG A 217 24.09 5.22 -12.25
N VAL A 218 23.95 3.94 -12.55
CA VAL A 218 24.91 2.94 -12.03
C VAL A 218 26.22 3.08 -12.80
N PRO A 219 27.33 3.47 -12.16
CA PRO A 219 28.63 3.57 -12.83
C PRO A 219 29.06 2.24 -13.43
N GLU A 220 29.83 2.28 -14.52
CA GLU A 220 30.28 1.07 -15.22
C GLU A 220 31.07 0.13 -14.31
N GLU A 221 31.93 0.67 -13.47
CA GLU A 221 32.66 -0.07 -12.45
C GLU A 221 31.76 -0.78 -11.43
N LYS A 222 30.66 -0.13 -11.02
CA LYS A 222 29.65 -0.75 -10.15
C LYS A 222 28.84 -1.82 -10.89
N CYS A 223 28.54 -1.63 -12.17
CA CYS A 223 27.94 -2.69 -12.99
C CYS A 223 28.88 -3.90 -13.06
N ALA A 224 30.17 -3.69 -13.35
CA ALA A 224 31.16 -4.76 -13.39
C ALA A 224 31.27 -5.50 -12.05
N ALA A 225 31.32 -4.78 -10.93
CA ALA A 225 31.35 -5.37 -9.59
C ALA A 225 30.09 -6.18 -9.26
N PHE A 226 28.90 -5.72 -9.68
CA PHE A 226 27.65 -6.46 -9.53
C PHE A 226 27.71 -7.80 -10.28
N PHE A 227 28.11 -7.77 -11.56
CA PHE A 227 28.18 -8.98 -12.38
C PHE A 227 29.33 -9.91 -11.98
N ASP A 228 30.41 -9.40 -11.39
CA ASP A 228 31.44 -10.23 -10.76
C ASP A 228 30.87 -11.03 -9.58
N GLN A 229 30.08 -10.38 -8.69
CA GLN A 229 29.40 -11.08 -7.59
C GLN A 229 28.37 -12.09 -8.12
N LEU A 230 27.56 -11.70 -9.12
CA LEU A 230 26.57 -12.58 -9.75
C LEU A 230 27.24 -13.78 -10.43
N GLY A 231 28.41 -13.58 -11.05
CA GLY A 231 29.22 -14.64 -11.66
C GLY A 231 29.75 -15.66 -10.64
N LYS A 232 30.01 -15.23 -9.41
CA LYS A 232 30.45 -16.08 -8.29
C LYS A 232 29.30 -16.76 -7.54
N SER A 233 28.04 -16.37 -7.80
CA SER A 233 26.84 -16.91 -7.18
C SER A 233 26.32 -18.11 -7.97
N GLU A 234 25.73 -19.10 -7.27
CA GLU A 234 25.03 -20.23 -7.85
C GLU A 234 23.51 -20.16 -7.63
N ARG A 235 23.08 -19.37 -6.65
CA ARG A 235 21.70 -19.31 -6.17
C ARG A 235 21.21 -17.86 -5.96
N PRO A 236 21.25 -17.03 -7.02
CA PRO A 236 20.80 -15.64 -6.90
C PRO A 236 19.27 -15.57 -6.74
N LEU A 237 18.80 -14.62 -5.92
CA LEU A 237 17.39 -14.38 -5.66
C LEU A 237 17.11 -12.88 -5.63
N ILE A 238 16.10 -12.42 -6.35
CA ILE A 238 15.63 -11.04 -6.28
C ILE A 238 14.59 -10.93 -5.18
N TYR A 239 14.76 -9.93 -4.32
CA TYR A 239 13.85 -9.55 -3.25
C TYR A 239 13.25 -8.18 -3.57
N ALA A 240 12.04 -8.17 -4.18
CA ALA A 240 11.38 -6.98 -4.68
C ALA A 240 10.36 -6.41 -3.67
N GLY A 241 10.54 -5.15 -3.30
CA GLY A 241 9.64 -4.43 -2.41
C GLY A 241 8.69 -3.45 -3.13
N GLY A 242 7.91 -2.71 -2.35
CA GLY A 242 6.97 -1.69 -2.84
C GLY A 242 7.63 -0.57 -3.64
N GLY A 243 8.94 -0.31 -3.42
CA GLY A 243 9.71 0.66 -4.19
C GLY A 243 9.77 0.36 -5.69
N VAL A 244 9.69 -0.93 -6.09
CA VAL A 244 9.60 -1.32 -7.51
C VAL A 244 8.29 -0.82 -8.14
N ILE A 245 7.18 -0.89 -7.40
CA ILE A 245 5.87 -0.40 -7.88
C ILE A 245 5.85 1.13 -7.89
N ASN A 246 6.36 1.77 -6.83
CA ASN A 246 6.38 3.22 -6.71
C ASN A 246 7.24 3.91 -7.78
N SER A 247 8.30 3.26 -8.26
CA SER A 247 9.18 3.75 -9.33
C SER A 247 8.74 3.31 -10.73
N ASP A 248 7.58 2.63 -10.87
CA ASP A 248 7.11 2.02 -12.12
C ASP A 248 8.17 1.11 -12.79
N ALA A 249 8.97 0.42 -11.98
CA ALA A 249 10.08 -0.43 -12.41
C ALA A 249 9.71 -1.90 -12.65
N SER A 250 8.41 -2.24 -12.64
CA SER A 250 7.97 -3.63 -12.81
C SER A 250 8.37 -4.22 -14.16
N GLY A 251 8.43 -3.42 -15.23
CA GLY A 251 8.88 -3.83 -16.56
C GLY A 251 10.36 -4.20 -16.56
N GLU A 252 11.20 -3.37 -15.96
CA GLU A 252 12.64 -3.58 -15.82
C GLU A 252 12.95 -4.78 -14.91
N LEU A 253 12.20 -4.93 -13.80
CA LEU A 253 12.33 -6.10 -12.92
C LEU A 253 12.04 -7.41 -13.68
N ARG A 254 10.92 -7.47 -14.40
CA ARG A 254 10.52 -8.65 -15.19
C ARG A 254 11.54 -8.96 -16.29
N SER A 255 12.02 -7.92 -16.97
CA SER A 255 13.05 -8.06 -18.01
C SER A 255 14.39 -8.53 -17.43
N PHE A 256 14.78 -8.02 -16.26
CA PHE A 256 16.02 -8.42 -15.56
C PHE A 256 15.92 -9.88 -15.09
N ALA A 257 14.84 -10.24 -14.39
CA ALA A 257 14.59 -11.58 -13.91
C ALA A 257 14.55 -12.61 -15.06
N GLY A 258 13.83 -12.30 -16.14
CA GLY A 258 13.72 -13.17 -17.31
C GLY A 258 15.04 -13.30 -18.10
N THR A 259 15.77 -12.18 -18.30
CA THR A 259 17.04 -12.20 -19.05
C THR A 259 18.11 -13.06 -18.36
N PHE A 260 18.23 -12.93 -17.05
CA PHE A 260 19.24 -13.64 -16.27
C PHE A 260 18.72 -14.90 -15.58
N ARG A 261 17.46 -15.24 -15.79
CA ARG A 261 16.76 -16.40 -15.18
C ARG A 261 16.94 -16.45 -13.67
N ILE A 262 16.68 -15.31 -12.99
CA ILE A 262 16.77 -15.19 -11.54
C ILE A 262 15.36 -15.18 -10.94
N PRO A 263 15.04 -16.09 -10.00
CA PRO A 263 13.77 -16.11 -9.32
C PRO A 263 13.51 -14.84 -8.50
N VAL A 264 12.24 -14.49 -8.31
CA VAL A 264 11.79 -13.28 -7.61
C VAL A 264 10.87 -13.65 -6.46
N VAL A 265 11.16 -13.15 -5.28
CA VAL A 265 10.24 -13.06 -4.14
C VAL A 265 9.81 -11.61 -3.93
N THR A 266 8.58 -11.39 -3.49
CA THR A 266 8.05 -10.04 -3.26
C THR A 266 7.66 -9.82 -1.80
N THR A 267 7.82 -8.59 -1.31
CA THR A 267 7.17 -8.20 -0.06
C THR A 267 5.65 -8.13 -0.25
N LEU A 268 4.89 -8.01 0.84
CA LEU A 268 3.45 -7.76 0.79
C LEU A 268 3.12 -6.55 -0.13
N LEU A 269 3.85 -5.44 0.00
CA LEU A 269 3.67 -4.24 -0.85
C LEU A 269 4.33 -4.36 -2.24
N GLY A 270 5.12 -5.39 -2.48
CA GLY A 270 5.73 -5.68 -3.78
C GLY A 270 4.90 -6.62 -4.67
N ILE A 271 3.80 -7.17 -4.15
CA ILE A 271 2.88 -8.05 -4.90
C ILE A 271 2.38 -7.32 -6.15
N GLY A 272 2.44 -8.00 -7.31
CA GLY A 272 2.11 -7.45 -8.63
C GLY A 272 3.30 -6.82 -9.37
N ALA A 273 4.42 -6.53 -8.71
CA ALA A 273 5.65 -6.12 -9.40
C ALA A 273 6.14 -7.22 -10.37
N MET A 274 6.07 -8.46 -9.92
CA MET A 274 6.19 -9.67 -10.76
C MET A 274 4.82 -10.32 -10.89
N ASP A 275 4.46 -10.77 -12.09
CA ASP A 275 3.26 -11.59 -12.28
C ASP A 275 3.39 -12.86 -11.44
N THR A 276 2.44 -13.08 -10.52
CA THR A 276 2.49 -14.19 -9.56
C THR A 276 2.36 -15.57 -10.23
N THR A 277 1.82 -15.61 -11.46
CA THR A 277 1.70 -16.85 -12.24
C THR A 277 2.96 -17.18 -13.04
N HIS A 278 3.88 -16.21 -13.19
CA HIS A 278 5.11 -16.42 -13.97
C HIS A 278 6.05 -17.43 -13.32
N GLU A 279 6.78 -18.22 -14.14
CA GLU A 279 7.70 -19.26 -13.63
C GLU A 279 8.78 -18.73 -12.68
N MET A 280 9.30 -17.51 -12.94
CA MET A 280 10.29 -16.87 -12.05
C MET A 280 9.68 -16.32 -10.77
N SER A 281 8.37 -16.25 -10.62
CA SER A 281 7.73 -15.75 -9.41
C SER A 281 7.67 -16.83 -8.33
N LEU A 282 8.24 -16.53 -7.18
CA LEU A 282 8.08 -17.31 -5.96
C LEU A 282 7.06 -16.68 -5.00
N HIS A 283 6.31 -15.66 -5.48
CA HIS A 283 5.26 -15.01 -4.71
C HIS A 283 5.81 -14.26 -3.48
N MET A 284 4.96 -14.09 -2.44
CA MET A 284 5.28 -13.36 -1.23
C MET A 284 6.19 -14.16 -0.28
N LEU A 285 7.22 -13.49 0.29
CA LEU A 285 8.04 -13.99 1.39
C LEU A 285 7.62 -13.36 2.73
N GLY A 286 8.18 -13.83 3.82
CA GLY A 286 8.00 -13.23 5.14
C GLY A 286 7.15 -14.06 6.08
N MET A 287 6.64 -13.42 7.15
CA MET A 287 5.90 -14.06 8.24
C MET A 287 4.77 -14.98 7.73
N HIS A 288 3.97 -14.51 6.80
CA HIS A 288 2.90 -15.25 6.13
C HIS A 288 3.19 -15.50 4.65
N GLY A 289 4.48 -15.48 4.29
CA GLY A 289 4.94 -15.78 2.93
C GLY A 289 4.78 -17.26 2.58
N MET A 290 4.92 -17.56 1.28
CA MET A 290 4.90 -18.94 0.82
C MET A 290 6.06 -19.72 1.42
N ALA A 291 5.81 -20.97 1.87
CA ALA A 291 6.85 -21.81 2.43
C ALA A 291 8.05 -21.96 1.47
N TYR A 292 7.78 -22.18 0.20
CA TYR A 292 8.82 -22.32 -0.83
C TYR A 292 9.59 -21.00 -1.08
N ALA A 293 8.94 -19.83 -0.92
CA ALA A 293 9.61 -18.53 -1.03
C ALA A 293 10.59 -18.33 0.12
N ASN A 294 10.16 -18.61 1.34
CA ASN A 294 10.99 -18.52 2.55
C ASN A 294 12.18 -19.49 2.47
N TYR A 295 11.95 -20.74 2.02
CA TYR A 295 13.05 -21.71 1.80
C TYR A 295 14.03 -21.26 0.72
N ALA A 296 13.56 -20.61 -0.36
CA ALA A 296 14.44 -20.06 -1.38
C ALA A 296 15.30 -18.92 -0.82
N VAL A 297 14.79 -18.09 0.09
CA VAL A 297 15.56 -17.06 0.80
C VAL A 297 16.64 -17.68 1.69
N GLU A 298 16.31 -18.75 2.42
CA GLU A 298 17.31 -19.45 3.23
C GLU A 298 18.46 -20.07 2.41
N ASP A 299 18.13 -20.53 1.20
CA ASP A 299 19.09 -21.24 0.36
C ASP A 299 19.86 -20.36 -0.61
N CYS A 300 19.44 -19.11 -0.82
CA CYS A 300 20.09 -18.19 -1.74
C CYS A 300 21.51 -17.83 -1.25
N ASP A 301 22.44 -17.65 -2.20
CA ASP A 301 23.82 -17.22 -1.92
C ASP A 301 24.11 -15.79 -2.39
N PHE A 302 23.20 -15.20 -3.17
CA PHE A 302 23.19 -13.79 -3.53
C PHE A 302 21.76 -13.24 -3.45
N LEU A 303 21.52 -12.34 -2.51
CA LEU A 303 20.23 -11.66 -2.34
C LEU A 303 20.29 -10.27 -3.01
N ILE A 304 19.40 -10.02 -3.95
CA ILE A 304 19.32 -8.76 -4.70
C ILE A 304 18.05 -8.01 -4.25
N ALA A 305 18.19 -7.12 -3.28
CA ALA A 305 17.10 -6.32 -2.73
C ALA A 305 16.83 -5.10 -3.61
N VAL A 306 15.58 -4.90 -4.03
CA VAL A 306 15.17 -3.77 -4.87
C VAL A 306 13.96 -3.09 -4.27
N GLY A 307 14.13 -1.83 -3.84
CA GLY A 307 13.06 -1.02 -3.25
C GLY A 307 12.40 -1.68 -2.04
N SER A 308 13.20 -2.26 -1.13
CA SER A 308 12.75 -2.99 0.04
C SER A 308 13.57 -2.64 1.28
N ARG A 309 12.92 -2.60 2.47
CA ARG A 309 13.49 -2.07 3.71
C ARG A 309 14.01 -3.12 4.69
N PHE A 310 13.91 -4.41 4.36
CA PHE A 310 14.18 -5.50 5.30
C PHE A 310 13.36 -5.39 6.58
N ASP A 311 12.07 -5.18 6.40
CA ASP A 311 11.06 -5.04 7.44
C ASP A 311 11.05 -6.25 8.38
N ASP A 312 10.66 -6.06 9.65
CA ASP A 312 10.64 -7.12 10.66
C ASP A 312 9.65 -8.25 10.33
N ARG A 313 8.55 -7.95 9.62
CA ARG A 313 7.59 -8.97 9.14
C ARG A 313 8.17 -9.82 8.01
N VAL A 314 9.26 -9.37 7.38
CA VAL A 314 9.99 -10.11 6.35
C VAL A 314 11.28 -10.69 6.91
N ALA A 315 12.15 -9.87 7.48
CA ALA A 315 13.47 -10.30 7.93
C ALA A 315 13.42 -11.12 9.24
N GLY A 316 12.37 -10.92 10.06
CA GLY A 316 12.23 -11.63 11.32
C GLY A 316 13.52 -11.53 12.16
N LYS A 317 14.16 -12.66 12.40
CA LYS A 317 15.47 -12.73 13.05
C LYS A 317 16.59 -12.40 12.05
N VAL A 318 16.99 -11.13 12.01
CA VAL A 318 17.85 -10.54 10.96
C VAL A 318 19.11 -11.35 10.62
N HIS A 319 19.81 -11.90 11.63
CA HIS A 319 21.03 -12.68 11.40
C HIS A 319 20.73 -14.08 10.80
N GLU A 320 19.51 -14.57 10.91
CA GLU A 320 19.04 -15.82 10.29
C GLU A 320 18.33 -15.58 8.95
N PHE A 321 18.08 -14.33 8.56
CA PHE A 321 17.48 -13.99 7.26
C PHE A 321 18.52 -14.12 6.14
N ALA A 322 18.24 -14.92 5.11
CA ALA A 322 19.17 -15.26 4.03
C ALA A 322 20.57 -15.64 4.57
N PRO A 323 20.69 -16.67 5.44
CA PRO A 323 21.91 -16.95 6.18
C PRO A 323 23.07 -17.43 5.29
N ARG A 324 22.75 -17.95 4.10
CA ARG A 324 23.74 -18.43 3.12
C ARG A 324 24.16 -17.36 2.11
N ALA A 325 23.52 -16.17 2.13
CA ALA A 325 23.82 -15.09 1.20
C ALA A 325 25.22 -14.51 1.48
N ARG A 326 26.20 -14.86 0.65
CA ARG A 326 27.55 -14.31 0.67
C ARG A 326 27.59 -12.89 0.10
N PHE A 327 26.67 -12.60 -0.80
CA PHE A 327 26.50 -11.31 -1.43
C PHE A 327 25.10 -10.78 -1.18
N VAL A 328 25.01 -9.49 -0.90
CA VAL A 328 23.75 -8.75 -0.76
C VAL A 328 23.88 -7.46 -1.56
N ALA A 329 23.12 -7.34 -2.64
CA ALA A 329 22.96 -6.10 -3.38
C ALA A 329 21.69 -5.36 -2.92
N HIS A 330 21.76 -4.04 -2.82
CA HIS A 330 20.60 -3.22 -2.43
C HIS A 330 20.47 -2.00 -3.35
N ILE A 331 19.34 -1.91 -4.04
CA ILE A 331 18.91 -0.77 -4.85
C ILE A 331 17.77 -0.09 -4.11
N ASP A 332 17.98 1.15 -3.68
CA ASP A 332 16.96 1.96 -3.01
C ASP A 332 17.16 3.44 -3.32
N ILE A 333 16.04 4.20 -3.34
CA ILE A 333 16.06 5.65 -3.53
C ILE A 333 16.47 6.38 -2.24
N ASP A 334 16.27 5.75 -1.09
CA ASP A 334 16.57 6.29 0.23
C ASP A 334 17.91 5.75 0.74
N ALA A 335 18.93 6.61 0.76
CA ALA A 335 20.27 6.25 1.24
C ALA A 335 20.26 5.74 2.70
N ALA A 336 19.28 6.15 3.51
CA ALA A 336 19.16 5.73 4.90
C ALA A 336 18.74 4.25 5.06
N GLU A 337 18.16 3.64 4.04
CA GLU A 337 17.79 2.22 4.06
C GLU A 337 18.96 1.30 3.71
N ILE A 338 20.00 1.81 3.02
CA ILE A 338 21.15 1.00 2.62
C ILE A 338 21.96 0.57 3.84
N GLY A 339 22.03 -0.74 4.07
CA GLY A 339 22.80 -1.31 5.19
C GLY A 339 22.20 -1.09 6.58
N LYS A 340 21.00 -0.53 6.68
CA LYS A 340 20.33 -0.23 7.95
C LYS A 340 19.99 -1.48 8.77
N VAL A 341 19.49 -2.50 8.12
CA VAL A 341 19.08 -3.76 8.78
C VAL A 341 20.04 -4.89 8.46
N LYS A 342 20.41 -5.06 7.19
CA LYS A 342 21.33 -6.11 6.73
C LYS A 342 22.50 -5.50 6.00
N ASN A 343 23.72 -5.96 6.33
CA ASN A 343 24.94 -5.52 5.65
C ASN A 343 24.87 -5.84 4.15
N VAL A 344 25.34 -4.91 3.33
CA VAL A 344 25.33 -5.03 1.87
C VAL A 344 26.76 -5.10 1.32
N THR A 345 26.96 -5.90 0.28
CA THR A 345 28.23 -6.02 -0.44
C THR A 345 28.28 -5.14 -1.68
N TRP A 346 27.12 -4.71 -2.16
CA TRP A 346 26.95 -3.82 -3.28
C TRP A 346 25.69 -2.95 -3.09
N SER A 347 25.73 -1.70 -3.51
CA SER A 347 24.56 -0.82 -3.41
C SER A 347 24.49 0.23 -4.52
N PHE A 348 23.27 0.64 -4.82
CA PHE A 348 22.98 1.80 -5.64
C PHE A 348 21.88 2.64 -4.97
N VAL A 349 22.20 3.92 -4.69
CA VAL A 349 21.23 4.91 -4.21
C VAL A 349 20.69 5.66 -5.42
N GLY A 350 19.44 5.39 -5.75
CA GLY A 350 18.77 5.97 -6.90
C GLY A 350 17.46 5.25 -7.22
N ASP A 351 16.82 5.69 -8.27
CA ASP A 351 15.55 5.13 -8.73
C ASP A 351 15.71 3.66 -9.17
N ALA A 352 14.79 2.78 -8.74
CA ALA A 352 14.87 1.35 -9.01
C ALA A 352 14.76 1.02 -10.52
N ARG A 353 13.97 1.80 -11.28
CA ARG A 353 13.85 1.64 -12.73
C ARG A 353 15.17 1.92 -13.42
N THR A 354 15.84 3.01 -13.03
CA THR A 354 17.16 3.38 -13.54
C THR A 354 18.19 2.33 -13.18
N GLY A 355 18.25 1.92 -11.90
CA GLY A 355 19.21 0.93 -11.42
C GLY A 355 19.09 -0.42 -12.15
N LEU A 356 17.88 -0.95 -12.24
CA LEU A 356 17.62 -2.21 -12.97
C LEU A 356 17.88 -2.07 -14.47
N GLY A 357 17.51 -0.93 -15.08
CA GLY A 357 17.73 -0.65 -16.49
C GLY A 357 19.22 -0.61 -16.86
N ASP A 358 20.04 0.07 -16.05
CA ASP A 358 21.49 0.16 -16.24
C ASP A 358 22.17 -1.21 -16.10
N LEU A 359 21.83 -1.97 -15.03
CA LEU A 359 22.33 -3.33 -14.85
C LEU A 359 21.90 -4.25 -16.01
N LEU A 360 20.63 -4.17 -16.46
CA LEU A 360 20.15 -4.97 -17.58
C LEU A 360 20.93 -4.67 -18.87
N ALA A 361 21.18 -3.39 -19.15
CA ALA A 361 21.93 -2.97 -20.34
C ALA A 361 23.39 -3.44 -20.30
N ALA A 362 24.04 -3.36 -19.14
CA ALA A 362 25.40 -3.83 -18.94
C ALA A 362 25.52 -5.36 -19.05
N GLY A 363 24.62 -6.09 -18.37
CA GLY A 363 24.68 -7.55 -18.31
C GLY A 363 24.34 -8.25 -19.60
N ARG A 364 23.42 -7.72 -20.42
CA ARG A 364 23.09 -8.28 -21.75
C ARG A 364 24.30 -8.40 -22.66
N LYS A 365 25.29 -7.52 -22.51
CA LYS A 365 26.50 -7.50 -23.34
C LYS A 365 27.53 -8.53 -22.92
N SER A 366 27.68 -8.80 -21.64
CA SER A 366 28.85 -9.49 -21.09
C SER A 366 28.54 -10.71 -20.23
N PHE A 367 27.36 -10.81 -19.62
CA PHE A 367 27.05 -11.87 -18.68
C PHE A 367 26.41 -13.08 -19.35
N LYS A 368 26.94 -14.30 -19.10
CA LYS A 368 26.54 -15.55 -19.78
C LYS A 368 26.27 -16.73 -18.83
N LYS A 369 26.37 -16.52 -17.51
CA LYS A 369 26.16 -17.61 -16.55
C LYS A 369 24.72 -18.10 -16.59
N ASP A 370 24.54 -19.41 -16.54
CA ASP A 370 23.23 -20.07 -16.49
C ASP A 370 22.87 -20.49 -15.07
N PHE A 371 21.66 -20.21 -14.64
CA PHE A 371 21.10 -20.56 -13.33
C PHE A 371 19.99 -21.62 -13.43
N SER A 372 19.91 -22.36 -14.51
CA SER A 372 18.82 -23.34 -14.76
C SER A 372 18.69 -24.38 -13.66
N GLN A 373 19.80 -24.81 -13.04
CA GLN A 373 19.77 -25.75 -11.92
C GLN A 373 19.11 -25.13 -10.68
N TRP A 374 19.40 -23.86 -10.40
CA TRP A 374 18.75 -23.14 -9.31
C TRP A 374 17.26 -22.91 -9.58
N VAL A 375 16.92 -22.51 -10.79
CA VAL A 375 15.51 -22.37 -11.21
C VAL A 375 14.77 -23.71 -11.07
N ALA A 376 15.34 -24.80 -11.54
CA ALA A 376 14.74 -26.13 -11.38
C ALA A 376 14.54 -26.50 -9.91
N TYR A 377 15.52 -26.19 -9.05
CA TYR A 377 15.40 -26.44 -7.62
C TYR A 377 14.27 -25.64 -6.96
N VAL A 378 14.17 -24.34 -7.22
CA VAL A 378 13.09 -23.54 -6.63
C VAL A 378 11.70 -23.92 -7.17
N GLN A 379 11.61 -24.41 -8.43
CA GLN A 379 10.38 -24.99 -8.96
C GLN A 379 9.99 -26.31 -8.27
N GLN A 380 10.97 -27.12 -7.88
CA GLN A 380 10.71 -28.29 -7.04
C GLN A 380 10.22 -27.89 -5.65
N LEU A 381 10.84 -26.84 -5.03
CA LEU A 381 10.33 -26.30 -3.76
C LEU A 381 8.89 -25.82 -3.90
N LYS A 382 8.58 -25.05 -4.96
CA LYS A 382 7.22 -24.54 -5.23
C LYS A 382 6.20 -25.68 -5.34
N LYS A 383 6.56 -26.76 -6.00
CA LYS A 383 5.70 -27.95 -6.13
C LYS A 383 5.57 -28.73 -4.83
N LYS A 384 6.68 -28.96 -4.11
CA LYS A 384 6.72 -29.77 -2.88
C LYS A 384 6.02 -29.10 -1.70
N HIS A 385 6.16 -27.78 -1.60
CA HIS A 385 5.68 -26.96 -0.49
C HIS A 385 4.58 -25.98 -0.94
N ALA A 386 3.75 -26.42 -1.89
CA ALA A 386 2.65 -25.61 -2.40
C ALA A 386 1.66 -25.23 -1.28
N ARG A 387 1.04 -24.06 -1.43
CA ARG A 387 -0.08 -23.66 -0.58
C ARG A 387 -1.19 -24.71 -0.64
N ASN A 388 -1.77 -25.03 0.50
CA ASN A 388 -2.86 -25.98 0.61
C ASN A 388 -3.66 -25.74 1.90
N TYR A 389 -4.88 -26.22 1.95
CA TYR A 389 -5.81 -26.11 3.09
C TYR A 389 -6.73 -27.33 3.11
N ASP A 390 -7.64 -27.43 4.09
CA ASP A 390 -8.63 -28.51 4.18
C ASP A 390 -9.68 -28.36 3.06
N ARG A 391 -9.47 -29.08 1.96
CA ARG A 391 -10.40 -29.10 0.81
C ARG A 391 -11.63 -29.98 1.02
N GLU A 392 -11.62 -30.82 2.06
CA GLU A 392 -12.73 -31.72 2.41
C GLU A 392 -13.63 -31.14 3.51
N SER A 393 -13.30 -29.94 4.00
CA SER A 393 -14.09 -29.25 5.03
C SER A 393 -15.52 -28.99 4.55
N ARG A 394 -16.48 -29.22 5.45
CA ARG A 394 -17.88 -28.82 5.24
C ARG A 394 -18.11 -27.34 5.48
N LEU A 395 -17.22 -26.68 6.25
CA LEU A 395 -17.27 -25.25 6.49
C LEU A 395 -16.61 -24.51 5.32
N ILE A 396 -17.08 -23.32 5.04
CA ILE A 396 -16.51 -22.49 3.98
C ILE A 396 -15.09 -22.09 4.38
N GLN A 397 -14.11 -22.58 3.65
CA GLN A 397 -12.72 -22.21 3.83
C GLN A 397 -12.42 -20.87 3.14
N PRO A 398 -11.83 -19.88 3.82
CA PRO A 398 -11.52 -18.58 3.23
C PRO A 398 -10.60 -18.68 2.02
N GLN A 399 -9.68 -19.63 2.01
CA GLN A 399 -8.79 -19.89 0.88
C GLN A 399 -9.57 -20.29 -0.38
N TYR A 400 -10.61 -21.13 -0.22
CA TYR A 400 -11.49 -21.54 -1.32
C TYR A 400 -12.27 -20.37 -1.90
N VAL A 401 -12.76 -19.47 -1.04
CA VAL A 401 -13.44 -18.26 -1.48
C VAL A 401 -12.52 -17.41 -2.37
N ILE A 402 -11.26 -17.21 -1.95
CA ILE A 402 -10.30 -16.42 -2.72
C ILE A 402 -9.89 -17.13 -4.01
N GLU A 403 -9.72 -18.45 -4.01
CA GLU A 403 -9.46 -19.22 -5.24
C GLU A 403 -10.62 -19.05 -6.25
N CYS A 404 -11.87 -19.21 -5.82
CA CYS A 404 -13.03 -18.98 -6.69
C CYS A 404 -13.09 -17.54 -7.21
N LEU A 405 -12.82 -16.54 -6.36
CA LEU A 405 -12.76 -15.14 -6.76
C LEU A 405 -11.68 -14.92 -7.82
N ASN A 406 -10.50 -15.52 -7.64
CA ASN A 406 -9.40 -15.46 -8.60
C ASN A 406 -9.78 -16.07 -9.96
N GLU A 407 -10.43 -17.24 -9.95
CA GLU A 407 -10.91 -17.89 -11.17
C GLU A 407 -11.92 -17.02 -11.93
N ILE A 408 -12.93 -16.47 -11.23
CA ILE A 408 -13.98 -15.65 -11.83
C ILE A 408 -13.37 -14.36 -12.43
N THR A 409 -12.47 -13.71 -11.71
CA THR A 409 -11.85 -12.44 -12.11
C THR A 409 -10.62 -12.61 -12.99
N ARG A 410 -10.09 -13.83 -13.08
CA ARG A 410 -8.85 -14.19 -13.80
C ARG A 410 -7.63 -13.38 -13.36
N GLY A 411 -7.60 -12.93 -12.10
CA GLY A 411 -6.53 -12.10 -11.56
C GLY A 411 -6.47 -10.67 -12.14
N GLU A 412 -7.55 -10.18 -12.76
CA GLU A 412 -7.58 -8.86 -13.42
C GLU A 412 -8.18 -7.74 -12.53
N ALA A 413 -8.81 -8.08 -11.40
CA ALA A 413 -9.39 -7.10 -10.49
C ALA A 413 -8.31 -6.30 -9.75
N ILE A 414 -8.68 -5.08 -9.35
CA ILE A 414 -7.98 -4.36 -8.29
C ILE A 414 -8.56 -4.89 -6.97
N VAL A 415 -7.72 -5.45 -6.13
CA VAL A 415 -8.11 -5.96 -4.82
C VAL A 415 -7.58 -5.02 -3.76
N THR A 416 -8.49 -4.46 -2.96
CA THR A 416 -8.14 -3.78 -1.71
C THR A 416 -8.38 -4.73 -0.55
N SER A 417 -7.71 -4.53 0.56
CA SER A 417 -7.96 -5.35 1.73
C SER A 417 -7.73 -4.55 3.01
N GLY A 418 -8.63 -4.72 3.95
CA GLY A 418 -8.39 -4.40 5.34
C GLY A 418 -7.27 -5.25 5.92
N VAL A 419 -7.08 -5.19 7.23
CA VAL A 419 -5.96 -5.87 7.88
C VAL A 419 -6.45 -6.99 8.80
N GLY A 420 -5.91 -8.19 8.57
CA GLY A 420 -6.25 -9.40 9.31
C GLY A 420 -5.91 -10.66 8.53
N GLN A 421 -6.56 -11.77 8.89
CA GLN A 421 -6.37 -13.05 8.17
C GLN A 421 -6.81 -12.96 6.70
N HIS A 422 -7.92 -12.26 6.43
CA HIS A 422 -8.45 -12.03 5.07
C HIS A 422 -7.41 -11.37 4.16
N GLN A 423 -6.62 -10.43 4.67
CA GLN A 423 -5.51 -9.82 3.96
C GLN A 423 -4.47 -10.86 3.51
N MET A 424 -4.09 -11.75 4.41
CA MET A 424 -3.08 -12.76 4.11
C MET A 424 -3.62 -13.83 3.15
N TRP A 425 -4.87 -14.28 3.32
CA TRP A 425 -5.49 -15.20 2.37
C TRP A 425 -5.62 -14.59 0.98
N ALA A 426 -6.03 -13.32 0.87
CA ALA A 426 -6.06 -12.62 -0.41
C ALA A 426 -4.66 -12.51 -1.02
N ALA A 427 -3.64 -12.12 -0.22
CA ALA A 427 -2.26 -12.04 -0.67
C ALA A 427 -1.68 -13.40 -1.12
N GLN A 428 -2.11 -14.52 -0.52
CA GLN A 428 -1.60 -15.86 -0.81
C GLN A 428 -2.33 -16.57 -1.96
N TYR A 429 -3.66 -16.41 -2.06
CA TYR A 429 -4.51 -17.24 -2.92
C TYR A 429 -5.08 -16.51 -4.14
N PHE A 430 -4.93 -15.19 -4.23
CA PHE A 430 -5.26 -14.43 -5.43
C PHE A 430 -4.03 -14.21 -6.30
N ASP A 431 -4.18 -14.30 -7.63
CA ASP A 431 -3.11 -14.05 -8.58
C ASP A 431 -3.08 -12.59 -9.01
N PHE A 432 -1.94 -11.93 -8.79
CA PHE A 432 -1.72 -10.53 -9.15
C PHE A 432 -0.79 -10.45 -10.36
N LYS A 433 -1.34 -10.15 -11.52
CA LYS A 433 -0.61 -10.08 -12.80
C LYS A 433 -0.01 -8.71 -13.07
N HIS A 434 -0.59 -7.66 -12.49
CA HIS A 434 -0.26 -6.27 -12.79
C HIS A 434 0.16 -5.52 -11.53
N PRO A 435 1.10 -4.55 -11.64
CA PRO A 435 1.39 -3.64 -10.54
C PRO A 435 0.16 -2.77 -10.23
N ARG A 436 0.07 -2.24 -9.01
CA ARG A 436 -1.01 -1.37 -8.54
C ARG A 436 -2.40 -2.01 -8.52
N THR A 437 -2.47 -3.35 -8.48
CA THR A 437 -3.75 -4.09 -8.36
C THR A 437 -3.94 -4.73 -6.98
N TRP A 438 -2.95 -4.66 -6.09
CA TRP A 438 -3.01 -5.05 -4.70
C TRP A 438 -2.80 -3.84 -3.80
N LEU A 439 -3.81 -3.46 -3.01
CA LEU A 439 -3.81 -2.28 -2.16
C LEU A 439 -4.14 -2.66 -0.73
N THR A 440 -3.20 -2.43 0.18
CA THR A 440 -3.41 -2.72 1.60
C THR A 440 -2.50 -1.85 2.48
N SER A 441 -2.81 -1.73 3.76
CA SER A 441 -1.95 -1.15 4.77
C SER A 441 -0.87 -2.17 5.15
N GLY A 442 0.35 -1.97 4.65
CA GLY A 442 1.43 -2.95 4.80
C GLY A 442 2.24 -2.80 6.08
N SER A 443 2.67 -1.58 6.38
CA SER A 443 3.59 -1.32 7.49
C SER A 443 2.88 -0.98 8.80
N MET A 444 1.82 -0.16 8.74
CA MET A 444 1.02 0.18 9.92
C MET A 444 0.03 -0.93 10.28
N GLY A 445 -0.43 -1.69 9.30
CA GLY A 445 -1.40 -2.73 9.53
C GLY A 445 -2.74 -2.17 10.01
N THR A 446 -3.24 -1.13 9.38
CA THR A 446 -4.41 -0.38 9.84
C THR A 446 -5.71 -1.08 9.45
N MET A 447 -6.42 -1.62 10.42
CA MET A 447 -7.79 -2.13 10.22
C MET A 447 -8.72 -0.99 9.78
N GLY A 448 -9.67 -1.28 8.89
CA GLY A 448 -10.57 -0.29 8.31
C GLY A 448 -10.02 0.43 7.08
N PHE A 449 -8.83 0.05 6.58
CA PHE A 449 -8.23 0.59 5.37
C PHE A 449 -8.97 0.17 4.09
N GLY A 450 -9.47 -1.07 4.03
CA GLY A 450 -9.91 -1.75 2.80
C GLY A 450 -10.99 -1.01 2.03
N LEU A 451 -12.15 -0.79 2.64
CA LEU A 451 -13.31 -0.15 2.01
C LEU A 451 -13.04 1.29 1.52
N PRO A 452 -12.52 2.22 2.33
CA PRO A 452 -12.23 3.56 1.82
C PRO A 452 -11.13 3.55 0.74
N ALA A 453 -10.14 2.67 0.83
CA ALA A 453 -9.14 2.51 -0.24
C ALA A 453 -9.77 1.99 -1.55
N ALA A 454 -10.78 1.10 -1.47
CA ALA A 454 -11.55 0.65 -2.63
C ALA A 454 -12.31 1.80 -3.31
N ILE A 455 -12.92 2.69 -2.53
CA ILE A 455 -13.57 3.91 -3.04
C ILE A 455 -12.54 4.75 -3.81
N GLY A 456 -11.38 5.02 -3.20
CA GLY A 456 -10.31 5.77 -3.85
C GLY A 456 -9.80 5.12 -5.14
N ALA A 457 -9.61 3.80 -5.13
CA ALA A 457 -9.18 3.03 -6.30
C ALA A 457 -10.24 3.04 -7.42
N GLN A 458 -11.54 2.90 -7.08
CA GLN A 458 -12.61 2.93 -8.06
C GLN A 458 -12.74 4.30 -8.72
N VAL A 459 -12.57 5.38 -7.95
CA VAL A 459 -12.55 6.75 -8.48
C VAL A 459 -11.36 6.97 -9.42
N ALA A 460 -10.20 6.43 -9.07
CA ALA A 460 -8.99 6.53 -9.89
C ALA A 460 -9.02 5.67 -11.16
N CYS A 461 -9.72 4.53 -11.10
CA CYS A 461 -9.79 3.52 -12.15
C CYS A 461 -11.26 3.14 -12.44
N PRO A 462 -12.08 4.05 -13.01
CA PRO A 462 -13.54 3.87 -13.12
C PRO A 462 -13.94 2.66 -13.98
N ASP A 463 -13.12 2.27 -14.93
CA ASP A 463 -13.38 1.17 -15.86
C ASP A 463 -12.88 -0.20 -15.34
N ARG A 464 -12.27 -0.23 -14.14
CA ARG A 464 -11.72 -1.45 -13.56
C ARG A 464 -12.68 -2.02 -12.50
N LEU A 465 -12.72 -3.33 -12.41
CA LEU A 465 -13.36 -4.01 -11.29
C LEU A 465 -12.50 -3.81 -10.03
N VAL A 466 -13.11 -3.23 -8.99
CA VAL A 466 -12.49 -3.06 -7.68
C VAL A 466 -13.24 -3.89 -6.65
N ILE A 467 -12.51 -4.71 -5.91
CA ILE A 467 -13.06 -5.61 -4.88
C ILE A 467 -12.33 -5.33 -3.57
N ASP A 468 -13.10 -4.99 -2.54
CA ASP A 468 -12.62 -4.94 -1.17
C ASP A 468 -12.79 -6.31 -0.52
N VAL A 469 -11.70 -6.95 -0.12
CA VAL A 469 -11.72 -8.20 0.66
C VAL A 469 -11.43 -7.84 2.11
N ASP A 470 -12.45 -7.86 2.95
CA ASP A 470 -12.33 -7.41 4.33
C ASP A 470 -12.82 -8.48 5.34
N GLY A 471 -12.47 -8.31 6.61
CA GLY A 471 -12.93 -9.10 7.73
C GLY A 471 -13.89 -8.30 8.61
N ASP A 472 -14.72 -8.99 9.39
CA ASP A 472 -15.75 -8.36 10.25
C ASP A 472 -15.17 -7.38 11.29
N GLY A 473 -13.97 -7.65 11.80
CA GLY A 473 -13.27 -6.75 12.70
C GLY A 473 -12.76 -5.49 12.01
N SER A 474 -12.22 -5.61 10.80
CA SER A 474 -11.63 -4.51 10.05
C SER A 474 -12.70 -3.62 9.39
N LEU A 475 -13.63 -4.21 8.64
CA LEU A 475 -14.70 -3.47 7.94
C LEU A 475 -15.50 -2.54 8.88
N ARG A 476 -15.80 -3.01 10.11
CA ARG A 476 -16.60 -2.24 11.05
C ARG A 476 -15.97 -0.92 11.48
N MET A 477 -14.65 -0.75 11.33
CA MET A 477 -13.94 0.47 11.74
C MET A 477 -14.24 1.66 10.84
N ASN A 478 -14.53 1.41 9.56
CA ASN A 478 -14.94 2.43 8.58
C ASN A 478 -16.25 2.03 7.88
N LEU A 479 -17.16 1.39 8.60
CA LEU A 479 -18.44 0.90 8.06
C LEU A 479 -19.30 2.00 7.43
N GLY A 480 -19.23 3.23 7.95
CA GLY A 480 -19.96 4.38 7.41
C GLY A 480 -19.64 4.69 5.94
N GLU A 481 -18.50 4.19 5.43
CA GLU A 481 -18.13 4.38 4.02
C GLU A 481 -18.97 3.52 3.05
N LEU A 482 -19.82 2.60 3.54
CA LEU A 482 -20.81 1.92 2.71
C LEU A 482 -21.79 2.94 2.10
N GLU A 483 -22.25 3.92 2.89
CA GLU A 483 -23.06 5.04 2.39
C GLU A 483 -22.33 5.86 1.33
N THR A 484 -21.02 6.07 1.50
CA THR A 484 -20.20 6.79 0.50
C THR A 484 -20.17 6.05 -0.85
N VAL A 485 -20.06 4.72 -0.85
CA VAL A 485 -20.09 3.90 -2.07
C VAL A 485 -21.39 4.11 -2.84
N THR A 486 -22.52 4.05 -2.17
CA THR A 486 -23.86 4.14 -2.81
C THR A 486 -24.20 5.58 -3.18
N THR A 487 -23.85 6.56 -2.34
CA THR A 487 -24.05 8.00 -2.62
C THR A 487 -23.43 8.42 -3.95
N TYR A 488 -22.23 7.91 -4.24
CA TYR A 488 -21.53 8.22 -5.49
C TYR A 488 -21.72 7.14 -6.57
N ASN A 489 -22.58 6.17 -6.33
CA ASN A 489 -22.87 5.03 -7.23
C ASN A 489 -21.60 4.37 -7.78
N LEU A 490 -20.64 4.12 -6.91
CA LEU A 490 -19.37 3.48 -7.26
C LEU A 490 -19.55 1.97 -7.33
N PRO A 491 -19.18 1.29 -8.44
CA PRO A 491 -19.41 -0.15 -8.60
C PRO A 491 -18.42 -1.02 -7.79
N VAL A 492 -18.07 -0.57 -6.59
CA VAL A 492 -17.22 -1.31 -5.66
C VAL A 492 -17.90 -2.58 -5.19
N LYS A 493 -17.15 -3.67 -5.15
CA LYS A 493 -17.57 -4.96 -4.60
C LYS A 493 -16.98 -5.13 -3.21
N VAL A 494 -17.81 -5.26 -2.18
CA VAL A 494 -17.40 -5.49 -0.80
C VAL A 494 -17.62 -6.95 -0.45
N LEU A 495 -16.52 -7.71 -0.34
CA LEU A 495 -16.51 -9.12 0.04
C LEU A 495 -16.06 -9.22 1.51
N LEU A 496 -17.00 -9.50 2.39
CA LEU A 496 -16.76 -9.67 3.81
C LEU A 496 -16.57 -11.15 4.16
N LEU A 497 -15.37 -11.51 4.60
CA LEU A 497 -15.06 -12.82 5.18
C LEU A 497 -15.28 -12.75 6.70
N ASN A 498 -16.43 -13.23 7.16
CA ASN A 498 -16.86 -13.14 8.55
C ASN A 498 -16.57 -14.43 9.31
N ASN A 499 -15.64 -14.38 10.25
CA ASN A 499 -15.34 -15.47 11.20
C ASN A 499 -15.76 -15.14 12.64
N LEU A 500 -16.57 -14.11 12.84
CA LEU A 500 -17.05 -13.63 14.15
C LEU A 500 -15.91 -13.30 15.11
N GLY A 501 -14.83 -12.70 14.62
CA GLY A 501 -13.70 -12.37 15.46
C GLY A 501 -12.57 -11.59 14.79
N ASP A 502 -11.68 -11.04 15.61
CA ASP A 502 -10.40 -10.49 15.14
C ASP A 502 -9.44 -11.66 14.89
N GLY A 503 -9.65 -12.37 13.76
CA GLY A 503 -9.11 -13.69 13.51
C GLY A 503 -7.60 -13.80 13.61
N MET A 504 -6.82 -12.80 13.16
CA MET A 504 -5.36 -12.84 13.25
C MET A 504 -4.90 -12.80 14.73
N VAL A 505 -5.48 -11.93 15.55
CA VAL A 505 -5.16 -11.85 16.98
C VAL A 505 -5.66 -13.12 17.70
N ARG A 506 -6.85 -13.62 17.33
CA ARG A 506 -7.39 -14.88 17.82
C ARG A 506 -6.45 -16.07 17.52
N GLN A 507 -5.87 -16.14 16.31
CA GLN A 507 -4.88 -17.17 15.95
C GLN A 507 -3.65 -17.10 16.85
N TRP A 508 -3.15 -15.89 17.15
CA TRP A 508 -2.04 -15.70 18.07
C TRP A 508 -2.40 -16.12 19.51
N GLN A 509 -3.60 -15.79 19.97
CA GLN A 509 -4.08 -16.21 21.29
C GLN A 509 -4.23 -17.74 21.38
N LYS A 510 -4.61 -18.39 20.28
CA LYS A 510 -4.65 -19.84 20.16
C LYS A 510 -3.24 -20.46 20.27
N MET A 511 -2.27 -19.88 19.57
CA MET A 511 -0.90 -20.41 19.49
C MET A 511 -0.05 -20.10 20.74
N TYR A 512 -0.19 -18.91 21.33
CA TYR A 512 0.74 -18.41 22.35
C TYR A 512 0.08 -18.10 23.70
N PHE A 513 -1.24 -18.06 23.80
CA PHE A 513 -1.95 -17.64 25.00
C PHE A 513 -2.98 -18.67 25.48
N ASN A 514 -2.79 -19.95 25.19
CA ASN A 514 -3.63 -21.06 25.67
C ASN A 514 -5.13 -20.82 25.45
N ASN A 515 -5.53 -20.38 24.26
CA ASN A 515 -6.92 -20.09 23.86
C ASN A 515 -7.62 -19.04 24.74
N ARG A 516 -6.89 -18.13 25.39
CA ARG A 516 -7.50 -17.02 26.12
C ARG A 516 -7.87 -15.88 25.16
N PHE A 517 -9.06 -15.96 24.57
CA PHE A 517 -9.56 -15.05 23.52
C PHE A 517 -10.03 -13.70 24.10
N SER A 518 -9.12 -12.93 24.68
CA SER A 518 -9.43 -11.64 25.28
C SER A 518 -9.68 -10.58 24.19
N GLY A 519 -10.92 -10.06 24.12
CA GLY A 519 -11.32 -8.97 23.23
C GLY A 519 -11.45 -9.33 21.74
N THR A 520 -11.20 -10.57 21.34
CA THR A 520 -11.18 -10.99 19.93
C THR A 520 -12.41 -11.78 19.48
N ASP A 521 -13.15 -12.36 20.41
CA ASP A 521 -14.39 -13.07 20.12
C ASP A 521 -15.54 -12.09 19.94
N LYS A 522 -16.18 -12.12 18.78
CA LYS A 522 -17.31 -11.27 18.42
C LYS A 522 -18.61 -12.07 18.22
N SER A 523 -18.63 -13.35 18.60
CA SER A 523 -19.80 -14.22 18.47
C SER A 523 -21.04 -13.71 19.22
N LEU A 524 -20.82 -12.92 20.28
CA LEU A 524 -21.90 -12.28 21.06
C LEU A 524 -22.39 -10.95 20.45
N HIS A 525 -21.74 -10.44 19.40
CA HIS A 525 -22.16 -9.19 18.77
C HIS A 525 -23.35 -9.45 17.85
N SER A 526 -24.39 -8.62 17.99
CA SER A 526 -25.61 -8.70 17.19
C SER A 526 -25.54 -7.90 15.86
N LYS A 527 -24.34 -7.53 15.42
CA LYS A 527 -24.16 -6.74 14.17
C LYS A 527 -24.58 -7.58 12.96
N ASP A 528 -25.55 -7.07 12.21
CA ASP A 528 -25.95 -7.61 10.91
C ASP A 528 -25.38 -6.72 9.79
N PHE A 529 -24.35 -7.19 9.13
CA PHE A 529 -23.67 -6.42 8.10
C PHE A 529 -24.48 -6.32 6.80
N VAL A 530 -25.28 -7.35 6.48
CA VAL A 530 -26.16 -7.33 5.30
C VAL A 530 -27.22 -6.25 5.45
N LYS A 531 -27.90 -6.22 6.60
CA LYS A 531 -28.89 -5.16 6.88
C LYS A 531 -28.26 -3.76 6.92
N ALA A 532 -27.01 -3.63 7.36
CA ALA A 532 -26.31 -2.36 7.30
C ALA A 532 -26.07 -1.93 5.84
N ALA A 533 -25.60 -2.84 4.99
CA ALA A 533 -25.41 -2.55 3.58
C ALA A 533 -26.76 -2.22 2.86
N GLU A 534 -27.83 -2.94 3.18
CA GLU A 534 -29.19 -2.63 2.67
C GLU A 534 -29.64 -1.23 3.09
N ALA A 535 -29.44 -0.87 4.37
CA ALA A 535 -29.78 0.46 4.90
C ALA A 535 -28.98 1.57 4.22
N ASP A 536 -27.73 1.31 3.85
CA ASP A 536 -26.85 2.22 3.11
C ASP A 536 -27.09 2.17 1.58
N GLY A 537 -28.11 1.44 1.09
CA GLY A 537 -28.58 1.48 -0.28
C GLY A 537 -27.95 0.47 -1.24
N PHE A 538 -27.28 -0.58 -0.77
CA PHE A 538 -26.81 -1.67 -1.62
C PHE A 538 -28.01 -2.50 -2.12
N LEU A 539 -28.18 -2.58 -3.44
CA LEU A 539 -29.23 -3.39 -4.07
C LEU A 539 -28.87 -4.88 -4.13
N PHE A 540 -27.60 -5.21 -4.13
CA PHE A 540 -27.09 -6.55 -3.92
C PHE A 540 -26.43 -6.59 -2.54
N ALA A 541 -27.10 -7.17 -1.58
CA ALA A 541 -26.58 -7.41 -0.24
C ALA A 541 -27.01 -8.81 0.20
N ALA A 542 -26.06 -9.72 0.36
CA ALA A 542 -26.35 -11.13 0.61
C ALA A 542 -25.43 -11.73 1.67
N ARG A 543 -25.91 -12.78 2.35
CA ARG A 543 -25.11 -13.61 3.26
C ARG A 543 -25.06 -15.03 2.74
N LEU A 544 -23.88 -15.59 2.68
CA LEU A 544 -23.62 -16.97 2.26
C LEU A 544 -23.11 -17.82 3.43
N THR A 545 -23.76 -18.99 3.64
CA THR A 545 -23.40 -19.96 4.68
C THR A 545 -23.21 -21.38 4.13
N GLU A 546 -23.49 -21.59 2.84
CA GLU A 546 -23.47 -22.89 2.18
C GLU A 546 -22.25 -23.02 1.29
N ASN A 547 -21.38 -23.98 1.58
CA ASN A 547 -20.10 -24.17 0.87
C ASN A 547 -20.32 -24.47 -0.64
N GLU A 548 -21.35 -25.22 -0.97
CA GLU A 548 -21.66 -25.64 -2.35
C GLU A 548 -22.06 -24.47 -3.27
N LYS A 549 -22.51 -23.36 -2.68
CA LYS A 549 -22.97 -22.18 -3.43
C LYS A 549 -21.89 -21.10 -3.61
N VAL A 550 -20.68 -21.29 -3.07
CA VAL A 550 -19.65 -20.27 -3.08
C VAL A 550 -19.36 -19.76 -4.49
N GLN A 551 -19.13 -20.64 -5.44
CA GLN A 551 -18.78 -20.26 -6.81
C GLN A 551 -19.92 -19.55 -7.55
N GLU A 552 -21.17 -20.02 -7.36
CA GLU A 552 -22.37 -19.43 -7.98
C GLU A 552 -22.61 -18.00 -7.46
N VAL A 553 -22.69 -17.86 -6.14
CA VAL A 553 -22.99 -16.55 -5.50
C VAL A 553 -21.85 -15.54 -5.72
N LEU A 554 -20.58 -15.97 -5.70
CA LEU A 554 -19.46 -15.08 -6.04
C LEU A 554 -19.54 -14.59 -7.48
N ARG A 555 -19.98 -15.42 -8.43
CA ARG A 555 -20.18 -15.01 -9.82
C ARG A 555 -21.26 -13.95 -9.94
N GLU A 556 -22.41 -14.17 -9.31
CA GLU A 556 -23.52 -13.18 -9.27
C GLU A 556 -23.05 -11.86 -8.65
N PHE A 557 -22.31 -11.92 -7.54
CA PHE A 557 -21.74 -10.77 -6.85
C PHE A 557 -20.78 -9.97 -7.75
N VAL A 558 -19.87 -10.63 -8.46
CA VAL A 558 -18.89 -9.98 -9.33
C VAL A 558 -19.57 -9.38 -10.57
N GLU A 559 -20.54 -10.08 -11.16
CA GLU A 559 -21.23 -9.68 -12.40
C GLU A 559 -22.33 -8.64 -12.16
N PHE A 560 -22.79 -8.45 -10.93
CA PHE A 560 -23.83 -7.46 -10.59
C PHE A 560 -23.41 -6.06 -11.06
N LYS A 561 -24.34 -5.33 -11.69
CA LYS A 561 -24.09 -3.96 -12.16
C LYS A 561 -24.32 -2.96 -11.02
N GLY A 562 -23.27 -2.30 -10.57
CA GLY A 562 -23.29 -1.35 -9.46
C GLY A 562 -22.61 -1.86 -8.19
N PRO A 563 -22.76 -1.15 -7.06
CA PRO A 563 -22.21 -1.57 -5.78
C PRO A 563 -22.85 -2.88 -5.29
N ALA A 564 -22.02 -3.78 -4.77
CA ALA A 564 -22.50 -5.06 -4.24
C ALA A 564 -21.79 -5.40 -2.93
N PHE A 565 -22.53 -5.99 -2.00
CA PHE A 565 -22.06 -6.44 -0.70
C PHE A 565 -22.34 -7.93 -0.54
N LEU A 566 -21.29 -8.72 -0.23
CA LEU A 566 -21.44 -10.14 0.03
C LEU A 566 -20.72 -10.50 1.32
N GLU A 567 -21.47 -10.98 2.31
CA GLU A 567 -20.95 -11.55 3.54
C GLU A 567 -20.87 -13.08 3.40
N ILE A 568 -19.69 -13.63 3.59
CA ILE A 568 -19.48 -15.08 3.63
C ILE A 568 -19.08 -15.49 5.04
N MET A 569 -19.90 -16.36 5.65
CA MET A 569 -19.60 -16.94 6.95
C MET A 569 -18.57 -18.04 6.78
N ILE A 570 -17.34 -17.76 7.17
CA ILE A 570 -16.22 -18.69 7.01
C ILE A 570 -15.93 -19.47 8.29
N ASP A 571 -15.11 -20.52 8.19
CA ASP A 571 -14.63 -21.28 9.33
C ASP A 571 -13.93 -20.36 10.34
N GLN A 572 -14.44 -20.33 11.57
CA GLN A 572 -13.90 -19.51 12.67
C GLN A 572 -12.50 -19.92 13.11
N ASP A 573 -12.16 -21.20 12.93
CA ASP A 573 -10.88 -21.78 13.32
C ASP A 573 -9.86 -21.82 12.19
N ALA A 574 -10.22 -21.34 11.00
CA ALA A 574 -9.29 -21.22 9.89
C ALA A 574 -8.11 -20.34 10.25
N CYS A 575 -6.90 -20.86 10.05
CA CYS A 575 -5.65 -20.17 10.36
C CYS A 575 -4.91 -19.80 9.08
N VAL A 576 -4.09 -18.75 9.17
CA VAL A 576 -3.16 -18.37 8.10
C VAL A 576 -1.87 -19.15 8.27
N TYR A 577 -1.55 -19.97 7.28
CA TYR A 577 -0.27 -20.68 7.19
C TYR A 577 0.35 -20.45 5.81
N PRO A 578 1.69 -20.45 5.66
CA PRO A 578 2.69 -20.58 6.74
C PRO A 578 2.68 -19.39 7.70
N MET A 579 3.32 -19.59 8.86
CA MET A 579 3.54 -18.53 9.84
C MET A 579 4.94 -18.63 10.44
N VAL A 580 5.68 -17.52 10.46
CA VAL A 580 6.92 -17.35 11.20
C VAL A 580 6.63 -16.48 12.40
N GLY A 581 6.86 -17.00 13.60
CA GLY A 581 6.62 -16.24 14.83
C GLY A 581 7.53 -15.00 14.94
N PRO A 582 7.16 -14.00 15.75
CA PRO A 582 7.99 -12.83 15.96
C PRO A 582 9.37 -13.22 16.52
N GLY A 583 10.43 -12.61 15.97
CA GLY A 583 11.80 -12.89 16.37
C GLY A 583 12.30 -14.31 16.02
N MET A 584 11.54 -15.08 15.25
CA MET A 584 11.92 -16.39 14.74
C MET A 584 12.52 -16.29 13.34
N GLY A 585 13.31 -17.30 12.95
CA GLY A 585 13.84 -17.46 11.59
C GLY A 585 12.91 -18.29 10.72
N TYR A 586 13.16 -18.31 9.41
CA TYR A 586 12.34 -19.10 8.47
C TYR A 586 12.44 -20.62 8.70
N LYS A 587 13.52 -21.10 9.33
CA LYS A 587 13.65 -22.48 9.78
C LYS A 587 12.59 -22.89 10.82
N ASP A 588 12.09 -21.91 11.59
CA ASP A 588 11.11 -22.10 12.65
C ASP A 588 9.66 -21.93 12.14
N MET A 589 9.49 -21.88 10.83
CA MET A 589 8.21 -21.63 10.15
C MET A 589 7.20 -22.76 10.41
N VAL A 590 6.04 -22.39 10.93
CA VAL A 590 4.90 -23.30 11.12
C VAL A 590 4.09 -23.35 9.84
N THR A 591 3.88 -24.56 9.30
CA THR A 591 3.19 -24.76 8.01
C THR A 591 1.75 -25.26 8.15
N GLY A 592 1.30 -25.57 9.37
CA GLY A 592 0.00 -26.22 9.59
C GLY A 592 -0.05 -27.66 9.05
N ASP A 593 -1.26 -28.23 8.99
CA ASP A 593 -1.44 -29.64 8.66
C ASP A 593 -1.41 -29.93 7.15
N PHE A 594 -1.67 -28.93 6.32
CA PHE A 594 -1.91 -29.12 4.88
C PHE A 594 -0.74 -28.69 3.98
N ILE A 595 0.21 -27.90 4.50
CA ILE A 595 1.39 -27.47 3.76
C ILE A 595 2.59 -28.30 4.21
N ARG A 596 3.23 -28.99 3.30
CA ARG A 596 4.39 -29.84 3.62
C ARG A 596 5.58 -28.99 4.06
N SER A 597 6.07 -29.20 5.29
CA SER A 597 7.32 -28.61 5.79
C SER A 597 8.57 -29.27 5.20
N ARG A 598 9.75 -28.66 5.36
CA ARG A 598 11.04 -29.31 5.03
C ARG A 598 11.29 -30.55 5.89
N ASP A 599 10.97 -30.43 7.17
CA ASP A 599 11.29 -31.41 8.22
C ASP A 599 10.04 -32.18 8.61
N SER A 600 9.27 -32.66 7.62
CA SER A 600 7.96 -33.31 7.82
C SER A 600 7.96 -34.58 8.71
N GLU A 601 9.11 -34.92 9.32
CA GLU A 601 9.21 -36.00 10.31
C GLU A 601 9.14 -35.50 11.78
N THR A 602 9.17 -34.19 12.07
CA THR A 602 9.40 -33.67 13.42
C THR A 602 8.35 -32.70 13.98
N CYS A 603 7.42 -32.14 13.19
CA CYS A 603 6.35 -31.27 13.70
C CYS A 603 5.00 -31.97 13.66
N ARG A 604 4.50 -32.40 14.82
CA ARG A 604 3.11 -32.84 14.99
C ARG A 604 2.26 -31.67 15.49
N PRO A 605 0.97 -31.58 15.10
CA PRO A 605 0.03 -30.64 15.70
C PRO A 605 -0.04 -30.93 17.21
N GLY A 606 0.25 -29.94 18.04
CA GLY A 606 0.20 -30.05 19.49
C GLY A 606 1.55 -29.99 20.21
N ASP A 607 2.67 -29.86 19.49
CA ASP A 607 3.94 -29.53 20.14
C ASP A 607 3.84 -28.10 20.68
N GLU A 608 3.82 -28.00 22.03
CA GLU A 608 3.76 -26.71 22.74
C GLU A 608 4.96 -25.83 22.33
N VAL A 609 4.65 -24.66 21.80
CA VAL A 609 5.69 -23.64 21.57
C VAL A 609 6.22 -23.22 22.95
N ASP A 610 7.49 -23.45 23.18
CA ASP A 610 8.15 -23.07 24.42
C ASP A 610 8.18 -21.54 24.53
N MET A 611 7.25 -20.98 25.31
CA MET A 611 7.09 -19.54 25.52
C MET A 611 8.32 -18.87 26.10
N THR A 612 9.23 -19.63 26.71
CA THR A 612 10.50 -19.08 27.22
C THR A 612 11.48 -18.73 26.10
N LYS A 613 11.24 -19.22 24.89
CA LYS A 613 12.05 -18.96 23.68
C LYS A 613 11.47 -17.87 22.77
N VAL A 614 10.29 -17.37 23.08
CA VAL A 614 9.71 -16.23 22.35
C VAL A 614 10.37 -14.95 22.90
N PRO A 615 11.13 -14.21 22.11
CA PRO A 615 11.73 -12.96 22.58
C PRO A 615 10.64 -11.95 22.99
N ASP A 616 10.91 -11.16 24.05
CA ASP A 616 10.10 -10.01 24.44
C ASP A 616 10.14 -8.93 23.34
N LEU A 617 9.36 -9.10 22.29
CA LEU A 617 9.27 -8.19 21.14
C LEU A 617 7.83 -7.69 20.94
N PHE A 618 7.24 -7.18 22.04
CA PHE A 618 6.05 -6.33 21.98
C PHE A 618 6.21 -5.16 22.94
#